data_1b18d9ca9ffa375a3fd45933324aa880
#
_entry.id   1b18d9ca9ffa375a3fd45933324aa880
#
_cell.length_a   1.000
_cell.length_b   1.000
_cell.length_c   1.000
_cell.angle_alpha   90.00
_cell.angle_beta   90.00
_cell.angle_gamma   90.00
#
_symmetry.space_group_name_H-M   'P 1'
#
loop_
_entity.id
_entity.type
_entity.pdbx_description
1 polymer ?
#
loop_
_entity_poly.entity_id
_entity_poly.type
_entity_poly.pdbx_seq_one_letter_code
_entity_poly.pdbx_strand_id
1 'polypeptide(L)'
;MRNQNVFLKMMTALALMFLVVSGATRVEAARTYDLNPDQIEAAVEEYFASLGSLDVQRFVNNFAPDGMFEDPVGTPPIQGTQAIGAYYEAVTAPFSEIKPYIQEVIVGGQEAIVNWKLKLKTTTGKVIFIDGMGVFKFNQQGKLQSVREFWDLASFLAQLQS
;
A
#
# COMPACT_ATOMS: atom_id res chain seq x y z
N MET A 1 15.18 16.51 -36.78
CA MET A 1 16.38 15.66 -36.81
C MET A 1 17.23 15.69 -35.52
N ARG A 2 17.02 16.63 -34.57
CA ARG A 2 17.87 16.77 -33.36
C ARG A 2 17.47 15.86 -32.19
N ASN A 3 16.24 15.36 -32.15
CA ASN A 3 15.74 14.52 -31.04
C ASN A 3 16.02 13.02 -31.16
N GLN A 4 16.24 12.48 -32.36
CA GLN A 4 16.57 11.07 -32.54
C GLN A 4 17.98 10.71 -32.04
N ASN A 5 18.91 11.65 -32.10
CA ASN A 5 20.29 11.42 -31.66
C ASN A 5 20.43 11.39 -30.10
N VAL A 6 19.52 12.03 -29.38
CA VAL A 6 19.53 12.01 -27.91
C VAL A 6 18.96 10.68 -27.40
N PHE A 7 17.89 10.21 -28.04
CA PHE A 7 17.26 8.93 -27.68
C PHE A 7 18.18 7.73 -27.98
N LEU A 8 18.86 7.75 -29.12
CA LEU A 8 19.83 6.72 -29.48
C LEU A 8 21.06 6.73 -28.55
N LYS A 9 21.51 7.90 -28.09
CA LYS A 9 22.62 8.01 -27.12
C LYS A 9 22.21 7.54 -25.71
N MET A 10 20.96 7.73 -25.28
CA MET A 10 20.46 7.18 -24.02
C MET A 10 20.33 5.66 -24.07
N MET A 11 19.88 5.10 -25.19
CA MET A 11 19.79 3.66 -25.36
C MET A 11 21.17 2.99 -25.43
N THR A 12 22.17 3.62 -26.04
CA THR A 12 23.56 3.11 -26.04
C THR A 12 24.23 3.25 -24.67
N ALA A 13 23.94 4.27 -23.87
CA ALA A 13 24.45 4.39 -22.52
C ALA A 13 23.85 3.32 -21.59
N LEU A 14 22.56 2.98 -21.75
CA LEU A 14 21.92 1.90 -21.00
C LEU A 14 22.46 0.52 -21.41
N ALA A 15 22.76 0.30 -22.69
CA ALA A 15 23.34 -0.95 -23.20
C ALA A 15 24.81 -1.12 -22.78
N LEU A 16 25.59 -0.02 -22.67
CA LEU A 16 26.98 -0.07 -22.19
C LEU A 16 27.11 -0.28 -20.69
N MET A 17 26.09 0.03 -19.91
CA MET A 17 26.07 -0.25 -18.47
C MET A 17 25.87 -1.75 -18.18
N PHE A 18 25.40 -2.53 -19.15
CA PHE A 18 25.27 -3.99 -19.06
C PHE A 18 26.52 -4.77 -19.53
N LEU A 19 27.52 -4.11 -20.12
CA LEU A 19 28.65 -4.78 -20.78
C LEU A 19 30.02 -4.65 -20.07
N VAL A 20 30.05 -4.05 -18.86
CA VAL A 20 31.31 -3.88 -18.09
C VAL A 20 31.25 -4.61 -16.74
N VAL A 21 30.71 -5.82 -16.73
CA VAL A 21 30.91 -6.74 -15.58
C VAL A 21 31.20 -8.15 -16.12
N SER A 22 32.26 -8.29 -16.92
CA SER A 22 32.93 -9.58 -17.14
C SER A 22 34.22 -9.63 -16.34
N GLY A 23 34.07 -9.77 -15.04
CA GLY A 23 35.12 -10.08 -14.09
C GLY A 23 34.46 -10.65 -12.86
N ALA A 24 34.33 -11.98 -12.80
CA ALA A 24 34.05 -12.80 -11.61
C ALA A 24 33.33 -12.10 -10.44
N THR A 25 32.13 -11.64 -10.68
CA THR A 25 31.20 -11.35 -9.61
C THR A 25 30.09 -12.39 -9.66
N ARG A 26 29.89 -13.07 -8.55
CA ARG A 26 28.66 -13.81 -8.29
C ARG A 26 27.51 -12.96 -8.86
N VAL A 27 26.82 -13.48 -9.84
CA VAL A 27 25.45 -13.07 -10.12
C VAL A 27 24.75 -13.31 -8.79
N GLU A 28 24.49 -12.23 -8.05
CA GLU A 28 23.57 -12.31 -6.92
C GLU A 28 22.32 -12.96 -7.53
N ALA A 29 22.02 -14.16 -7.05
CA ALA A 29 20.88 -14.91 -7.55
C ALA A 29 19.71 -13.92 -7.51
N ALA A 30 19.06 -13.72 -8.66
CA ALA A 30 17.88 -12.87 -8.75
C ALA A 30 17.04 -13.21 -7.52
N ARG A 31 16.74 -12.23 -6.66
CA ARG A 31 15.90 -12.46 -5.50
C ARG A 31 14.65 -13.10 -6.03
N THR A 32 14.47 -14.38 -5.74
CA THR A 32 13.21 -15.07 -6.00
C THR A 32 12.20 -14.42 -5.07
N TYR A 33 11.38 -13.54 -5.62
CA TYR A 33 10.23 -13.03 -4.89
C TYR A 33 9.26 -14.20 -4.77
N ASP A 34 8.84 -14.54 -3.56
CA ASP A 34 7.96 -15.67 -3.33
C ASP A 34 6.51 -15.38 -3.78
N LEU A 35 6.18 -14.09 -3.98
CA LEU A 35 4.90 -13.64 -4.53
C LEU A 35 5.08 -13.08 -5.94
N ASN A 36 4.21 -13.45 -6.86
CA ASN A 36 4.10 -12.80 -8.15
C ASN A 36 3.22 -11.54 -8.08
N PRO A 37 3.24 -10.65 -9.09
CA PRO A 37 2.43 -9.43 -9.09
C PRO A 37 0.94 -9.66 -8.85
N ASP A 38 0.34 -10.68 -9.49
CA ASP A 38 -1.10 -10.96 -9.35
C ASP A 38 -1.48 -11.35 -7.91
N GLN A 39 -0.58 -12.04 -7.20
CA GLN A 39 -0.77 -12.38 -5.79
C GLN A 39 -0.71 -11.15 -4.89
N ILE A 40 0.17 -10.20 -5.21
CA ILE A 40 0.26 -8.94 -4.49
C ILE A 40 -0.98 -8.08 -4.74
N GLU A 41 -1.44 -7.97 -5.99
CA GLU A 41 -2.67 -7.26 -6.34
C GLU A 41 -3.87 -7.86 -5.61
N ALA A 42 -4.03 -9.18 -5.62
CA ALA A 42 -5.11 -9.86 -4.88
C ALA A 42 -5.03 -9.61 -3.36
N ALA A 43 -3.83 -9.55 -2.79
CA ALA A 43 -3.67 -9.24 -1.36
C ALA A 43 -4.01 -7.78 -1.04
N VAL A 44 -3.71 -6.83 -1.95
CA VAL A 44 -4.15 -5.43 -1.86
C VAL A 44 -5.68 -5.36 -1.93
N GLU A 45 -6.30 -6.04 -2.89
CA GLU A 45 -7.77 -6.09 -3.02
C GLU A 45 -8.43 -6.63 -1.74
N GLU A 46 -7.91 -7.72 -1.15
CA GLU A 46 -8.42 -8.27 0.11
C GLU A 46 -8.25 -7.29 1.28
N TYR A 47 -7.12 -6.57 1.36
CA TYR A 47 -6.94 -5.53 2.38
C TYR A 47 -8.06 -4.48 2.30
N PHE A 48 -8.32 -3.91 1.13
CA PHE A 48 -9.38 -2.91 0.97
C PHE A 48 -10.79 -3.50 1.14
N ALA A 49 -11.04 -4.74 0.70
CA ALA A 49 -12.30 -5.42 0.94
C ALA A 49 -12.54 -5.66 2.44
N SER A 50 -11.50 -6.04 3.18
CA SER A 50 -11.57 -6.23 4.62
C SER A 50 -11.78 -4.90 5.37
N LEU A 51 -11.13 -3.81 4.92
CA LEU A 51 -11.35 -2.46 5.45
C LEU A 51 -12.82 -2.05 5.35
N GLY A 52 -13.46 -2.33 4.21
CA GLY A 52 -14.88 -2.03 3.98
C GLY A 52 -15.85 -2.96 4.70
N SER A 53 -15.40 -4.10 5.20
CA SER A 53 -16.28 -5.10 5.84
C SER A 53 -16.70 -4.75 7.25
N LEU A 54 -15.99 -3.86 7.93
CA LEU A 54 -16.12 -3.55 9.36
C LEU A 54 -15.90 -4.77 10.28
N ASP A 55 -15.19 -5.79 9.78
CA ASP A 55 -14.80 -7.00 10.50
C ASP A 55 -13.34 -6.90 10.92
N VAL A 56 -13.10 -6.70 12.21
CA VAL A 56 -11.76 -6.57 12.80
C VAL A 56 -10.90 -7.79 12.50
N GLN A 57 -11.46 -8.99 12.66
CA GLN A 57 -10.68 -10.20 12.49
C GLN A 57 -10.27 -10.41 11.02
N ARG A 58 -11.16 -10.11 10.08
CA ARG A 58 -10.84 -10.12 8.65
C ARG A 58 -9.76 -9.11 8.32
N PHE A 59 -9.83 -7.91 8.88
CA PHE A 59 -8.84 -6.86 8.64
C PHE A 59 -7.45 -7.26 9.17
N VAL A 60 -7.34 -7.68 10.43
CA VAL A 60 -6.04 -8.03 11.02
C VAL A 60 -5.42 -9.29 10.40
N ASN A 61 -6.23 -10.18 9.81
CA ASN A 61 -5.73 -11.36 9.12
C ASN A 61 -4.88 -11.05 7.87
N ASN A 62 -4.93 -9.82 7.35
CA ASN A 62 -4.05 -9.39 6.26
C ASN A 62 -2.61 -9.19 6.74
N PHE A 63 -2.39 -8.90 8.02
CA PHE A 63 -1.09 -8.53 8.55
C PHE A 63 -0.28 -9.73 9.04
N ALA A 64 1.04 -9.60 8.96
CA ALA A 64 1.97 -10.46 9.69
C ALA A 64 1.80 -10.24 11.20
N PRO A 65 2.11 -11.25 12.06
CA PRO A 65 1.95 -11.11 13.52
C PRO A 65 2.70 -9.91 14.11
N ASP A 66 3.84 -9.53 13.51
CA ASP A 66 4.69 -8.39 13.85
C ASP A 66 4.55 -7.22 12.87
N GLY A 67 3.52 -7.24 12.04
CA GLY A 67 3.25 -6.23 11.02
C GLY A 67 3.15 -4.83 11.59
N MET A 68 3.49 -3.84 10.78
CA MET A 68 3.49 -2.43 11.16
C MET A 68 2.47 -1.64 10.34
N PHE A 69 1.76 -0.73 10.98
CA PHE A 69 0.74 0.11 10.36
C PHE A 69 0.92 1.57 10.79
N GLU A 70 1.08 2.47 9.82
CA GLU A 70 1.20 3.92 10.02
C GLU A 70 0.10 4.61 9.22
N ASP A 71 -0.90 5.17 9.92
CA ASP A 71 -2.13 5.69 9.30
C ASP A 71 -2.67 6.91 10.07
N PRO A 72 -2.56 8.13 9.49
CA PRO A 72 -1.71 8.47 8.35
C PRO A 72 -0.22 8.57 8.72
N VAL A 73 0.64 8.60 7.70
CA VAL A 73 2.07 8.83 7.87
C VAL A 73 2.31 10.14 8.63
N GLY A 74 3.21 10.07 9.63
CA GLY A 74 3.48 11.14 10.59
C GLY A 74 2.80 10.93 11.94
N THR A 75 1.94 9.92 12.08
CA THR A 75 1.45 9.42 13.38
C THR A 75 2.38 8.33 13.91
N PRO A 76 2.37 8.02 15.21
CA PRO A 76 3.16 6.91 15.74
C PRO A 76 2.77 5.58 15.08
N PRO A 77 3.73 4.81 14.55
CA PRO A 77 3.46 3.49 13.98
C PRO A 77 2.87 2.52 15.01
N ILE A 78 1.92 1.72 14.56
CA ILE A 78 1.24 0.68 15.35
C ILE A 78 1.84 -0.67 14.97
N GLN A 79 2.22 -1.48 15.93
CA GLN A 79 2.88 -2.77 15.68
C GLN A 79 2.11 -3.95 16.27
N GLY A 80 1.97 -4.98 15.45
CA GLY A 80 1.34 -6.25 15.80
C GLY A 80 -0.18 -6.27 15.64
N THR A 81 -0.70 -7.43 15.32
CA THR A 81 -2.12 -7.63 14.96
C THR A 81 -3.08 -7.22 16.06
N GLN A 82 -2.73 -7.39 17.34
CA GLN A 82 -3.58 -6.97 18.45
C GLN A 82 -3.75 -5.44 18.50
N ALA A 83 -2.65 -4.68 18.38
CA ALA A 83 -2.70 -3.23 18.43
C ALA A 83 -3.36 -2.65 17.16
N ILE A 84 -3.08 -3.24 15.99
CA ILE A 84 -3.73 -2.88 14.71
C ILE A 84 -5.24 -3.13 14.78
N GLY A 85 -5.68 -4.24 15.38
CA GLY A 85 -7.10 -4.53 15.56
C GLY A 85 -7.80 -3.52 16.47
N ALA A 86 -7.20 -3.18 17.60
CA ALA A 86 -7.74 -2.18 18.53
C ALA A 86 -7.83 -0.79 17.87
N TYR A 87 -6.81 -0.41 17.06
CA TYR A 87 -6.85 0.82 16.28
C TYR A 87 -8.00 0.80 15.25
N TYR A 88 -8.10 -0.28 14.46
CA TYR A 88 -9.14 -0.43 13.46
C TYR A 88 -10.55 -0.32 14.07
N GLU A 89 -10.83 -0.99 15.20
CA GLU A 89 -12.09 -0.85 15.92
C GLU A 89 -12.38 0.59 16.31
N ALA A 90 -11.39 1.28 16.86
CA ALA A 90 -11.57 2.65 17.34
C ALA A 90 -11.87 3.63 16.20
N VAL A 91 -11.12 3.53 15.08
CA VAL A 91 -11.28 4.47 13.96
C VAL A 91 -12.50 4.17 13.09
N THR A 92 -12.97 2.92 13.05
CA THR A 92 -14.16 2.54 12.28
C THR A 92 -15.47 2.66 13.06
N ALA A 93 -15.44 2.69 14.39
CA ALA A 93 -16.63 2.78 15.24
C ALA A 93 -17.62 3.90 14.88
N PRO A 94 -17.20 5.11 14.43
CA PRO A 94 -18.12 6.16 14.03
C PRO A 94 -18.85 5.91 12.71
N PHE A 95 -18.48 4.89 11.94
CA PHE A 95 -18.97 4.67 10.58
C PHE A 95 -19.91 3.47 10.48
N SER A 96 -21.01 3.67 9.75
CA SER A 96 -21.96 2.61 9.36
C SER A 96 -21.63 1.99 8.02
N GLU A 97 -20.79 2.64 7.22
CA GLU A 97 -20.36 2.17 5.90
C GLU A 97 -18.98 2.73 5.58
N ILE A 98 -18.09 1.88 5.08
CA ILE A 98 -16.80 2.23 4.48
C ILE A 98 -16.76 1.60 3.10
N LYS A 99 -16.63 2.43 2.06
CA LYS A 99 -16.50 1.96 0.66
C LYS A 99 -15.16 2.36 0.09
N PRO A 100 -14.21 1.44 0.00
CA PRO A 100 -12.94 1.66 -0.68
C PRO A 100 -13.11 1.60 -2.20
N TYR A 101 -12.30 2.39 -2.89
CA TYR A 101 -12.15 2.38 -4.35
C TYR A 101 -10.66 2.43 -4.67
N ILE A 102 -10.11 1.32 -5.14
CA ILE A 102 -8.75 1.27 -5.67
C ILE A 102 -8.75 1.97 -7.03
N GLN A 103 -7.88 2.96 -7.20
CA GLN A 103 -7.75 3.72 -8.45
C GLN A 103 -6.62 3.16 -9.30
N GLU A 104 -5.51 2.79 -8.68
CA GLU A 104 -4.33 2.28 -9.34
C GLU A 104 -3.49 1.46 -8.36
N VAL A 105 -2.89 0.38 -8.84
CA VAL A 105 -1.89 -0.44 -8.11
C VAL A 105 -0.63 -0.51 -8.95
N ILE A 106 0.51 -0.20 -8.35
CA ILE A 106 1.83 -0.37 -8.98
C ILE A 106 2.62 -1.34 -8.11
N VAL A 107 2.94 -2.51 -8.67
CA VAL A 107 3.70 -3.56 -7.97
C VAL A 107 5.18 -3.48 -8.33
N GLY A 108 6.04 -3.57 -7.32
CA GLY A 108 7.49 -3.61 -7.46
C GLY A 108 8.14 -4.55 -6.45
N GLY A 109 8.57 -5.72 -6.89
CA GLY A 109 9.12 -6.74 -5.99
C GLY A 109 8.08 -7.27 -5.01
N GLN A 110 8.31 -7.12 -3.71
CA GLN A 110 7.39 -7.50 -2.63
C GLN A 110 6.61 -6.30 -2.08
N GLU A 111 6.52 -5.22 -2.84
CA GLU A 111 5.84 -3.99 -2.42
C GLU A 111 4.82 -3.54 -3.47
N ALA A 112 3.79 -2.83 -3.02
CA ALA A 112 2.83 -2.16 -3.89
C ALA A 112 2.65 -0.71 -3.43
N ILE A 113 2.45 0.18 -4.41
CA ILE A 113 1.94 1.53 -4.18
C ILE A 113 0.51 1.55 -4.70
N VAL A 114 -0.41 2.02 -3.87
CA VAL A 114 -1.84 2.01 -4.18
C VAL A 114 -2.40 3.42 -4.07
N ASN A 115 -3.00 3.90 -5.15
CA ASN A 115 -3.84 5.10 -5.13
C ASN A 115 -5.28 4.69 -4.84
N TRP A 116 -5.88 5.28 -3.81
CA TRP A 116 -7.20 4.88 -3.35
C TRP A 116 -8.10 6.06 -2.95
N LYS A 117 -9.41 5.81 -2.92
CA LYS A 117 -10.42 6.69 -2.34
C LYS A 117 -11.31 5.91 -1.39
N LEU A 118 -11.74 6.57 -0.32
CA LEU A 118 -12.75 6.05 0.59
C LEU A 118 -13.98 6.95 0.58
N LYS A 119 -15.16 6.35 0.49
CA LYS A 119 -16.42 6.96 0.87
C LYS A 119 -16.82 6.41 2.21
N LEU A 120 -16.93 7.26 3.21
CA LEU A 120 -17.30 6.93 4.58
C LEU A 120 -18.70 7.47 4.86
N LYS A 121 -19.55 6.67 5.53
CA LYS A 121 -20.83 7.13 6.02
C LYS A 121 -20.85 6.96 7.54
N THR A 122 -21.03 8.05 8.26
CA THR A 122 -21.13 7.99 9.72
C THR A 122 -22.42 7.31 10.18
N THR A 123 -22.46 6.88 11.45
CA THR A 123 -23.67 6.36 12.09
C THR A 123 -24.80 7.38 12.14
N THR A 124 -24.49 8.67 12.06
CA THR A 124 -25.47 9.78 11.98
C THR A 124 -25.91 10.10 10.54
N GLY A 125 -25.35 9.39 9.53
CA GLY A 125 -25.72 9.52 8.13
C GLY A 125 -24.89 10.51 7.29
N LYS A 126 -23.91 11.21 7.91
CA LYS A 126 -22.99 12.11 7.19
C LYS A 126 -22.08 11.33 6.25
N VAL A 127 -21.83 11.85 5.06
CA VAL A 127 -20.93 11.26 4.07
C VAL A 127 -19.65 12.07 3.98
N ILE A 128 -18.50 11.39 4.03
CA ILE A 128 -17.16 11.95 3.99
C ILE A 128 -16.37 11.24 2.91
N PHE A 129 -15.49 11.97 2.22
CA PHE A 129 -14.58 11.42 1.23
C PHE A 129 -13.13 11.68 1.63
N ILE A 130 -12.30 10.66 1.49
CA ILE A 130 -10.85 10.74 1.67
C ILE A 130 -10.22 10.11 0.43
N ASP A 131 -9.17 10.72 -0.06
CA ASP A 131 -8.28 10.12 -1.05
C ASP A 131 -6.85 10.13 -0.53
N GLY A 132 -6.08 9.15 -0.96
CA GLY A 132 -4.73 8.96 -0.48
C GLY A 132 -3.94 7.96 -1.29
N MET A 133 -2.74 7.73 -0.82
CA MET A 133 -1.84 6.71 -1.34
C MET A 133 -1.33 5.84 -0.20
N GLY A 134 -1.22 4.53 -0.45
CA GLY A 134 -0.62 3.57 0.48
C GLY A 134 0.64 2.96 -0.07
N VAL A 135 1.61 2.66 0.78
CA VAL A 135 2.77 1.82 0.48
C VAL A 135 2.64 0.55 1.30
N PHE A 136 2.54 -0.58 0.60
CA PHE A 136 2.29 -1.90 1.14
C PHE A 136 3.53 -2.77 0.95
N LYS A 137 4.01 -3.39 2.00
CA LYS A 137 5.12 -4.34 1.95
C LYS A 137 4.65 -5.70 2.44
N PHE A 138 4.88 -6.73 1.63
CA PHE A 138 4.47 -8.10 1.91
C PHE A 138 5.66 -8.94 2.35
N ASN A 139 5.42 -9.90 3.23
CA ASN A 139 6.35 -10.98 3.54
C ASN A 139 6.15 -12.15 2.57
N GLN A 140 7.00 -13.17 2.69
CA GLN A 140 6.97 -14.38 1.84
C GLN A 140 5.66 -15.18 1.92
N GLN A 141 4.87 -15.01 2.97
CA GLN A 141 3.58 -15.66 3.17
C GLN A 141 2.40 -14.83 2.62
N GLY A 142 2.67 -13.71 1.95
CA GLY A 142 1.63 -12.81 1.43
C GLY A 142 0.94 -11.97 2.49
N LYS A 143 1.53 -11.87 3.69
CA LYS A 143 1.01 -11.02 4.75
C LYS A 143 1.67 -9.65 4.73
N LEU A 144 0.92 -8.62 5.09
CA LEU A 144 1.40 -7.26 5.21
C LEU A 144 2.42 -7.15 6.34
N GLN A 145 3.69 -6.94 5.98
CA GLN A 145 4.76 -6.66 6.91
C GLN A 145 4.78 -5.19 7.32
N SER A 146 4.42 -4.29 6.40
CA SER A 146 4.15 -2.89 6.75
C SER A 146 3.15 -2.27 5.77
N VAL A 147 2.32 -1.36 6.31
CA VAL A 147 1.44 -0.48 5.54
C VAL A 147 1.69 0.94 6.03
N ARG A 148 1.82 1.87 5.08
CA ARG A 148 1.97 3.29 5.35
C ARG A 148 0.99 4.06 4.48
N GLU A 149 0.03 4.73 5.12
CA GLU A 149 -1.05 5.45 4.44
C GLU A 149 -0.79 6.95 4.45
N PHE A 150 -0.87 7.58 3.29
CA PHE A 150 -0.63 9.01 3.07
C PHE A 150 -1.93 9.69 2.67
N TRP A 151 -2.53 10.44 3.60
CA TRP A 151 -3.75 11.21 3.37
C TRP A 151 -3.85 12.41 4.31
N ASP A 152 -4.72 13.36 4.02
CA ASP A 152 -4.83 14.62 4.76
C ASP A 152 -5.78 14.48 5.96
N LEU A 153 -5.20 14.23 7.14
CA LEU A 153 -5.93 14.17 8.42
C LEU A 153 -6.66 15.47 8.75
N ALA A 154 -6.07 16.63 8.44
CA ALA A 154 -6.68 17.91 8.76
C ALA A 154 -7.97 18.14 7.94
N SER A 155 -7.93 17.83 6.64
CA SER A 155 -9.09 17.87 5.76
C SER A 155 -10.20 16.89 6.22
N PHE A 156 -9.83 15.70 6.64
CA PHE A 156 -10.78 14.72 7.19
C PHE A 156 -11.47 15.23 8.45
N LEU A 157 -10.71 15.74 9.42
CA LEU A 157 -11.26 16.29 10.66
C LEU A 157 -12.18 17.49 10.40
N ALA A 158 -11.84 18.36 9.44
CA ALA A 158 -12.69 19.48 9.06
C ALA A 158 -14.03 18.99 8.48
N GLN A 159 -14.00 17.92 7.65
CA GLN A 159 -15.21 17.30 7.14
C GLN A 159 -16.07 16.68 8.26
N LEU A 160 -15.48 16.12 9.31
CA LEU A 160 -16.23 15.58 10.45
C LEU A 160 -16.98 16.66 11.23
N GLN A 161 -16.41 17.86 11.34
CA GLN A 161 -16.94 18.98 12.15
C GLN A 161 -17.99 19.82 11.41
N SER A 162 -17.98 19.85 10.09
CA SER A 162 -18.92 20.61 9.26
C SER A 162 -20.29 19.92 9.19
#